data_dbf9a6b7cf8b9b2ec749a6c35668a00b
#
_entry.id   dbf9a6b7cf8b9b2ec749a6c35668a00b
#
_cell.length_a   1.000
_cell.length_b   1.000
_cell.length_c   1.000
_cell.angle_alpha   90.00
_cell.angle_beta   90.00
_cell.angle_gamma   90.00
#
_symmetry.space_group_name_H-M   'P 1'
#
loop_
_entity.id
_entity.type
_entity.pdbx_description
1 polymer ?
#
loop_
_entity_poly.entity_id
_entity_poly.type
_entity_poly.pdbx_seq_one_letter_code
_entity_poly.pdbx_strand_id
1 'polypeptide(L)'
;MTYRFEEPRCEYIKQNDIVEHVAICARTCYDSTGTENQKLFDTLKKRGHVSMLRHASLYYKMPKIERWFEFLKVFKYCPYVEINETDDCFYMSTNMQFYKEVLSKLLPEAELKKIEISEDKVPYEYRRFTFRIFTSIAIAKELNRVSPNNIAERSTRYVDYCRAKYNAMPIIKPHWFKGDNSPKESAYLGALENAAIYYGVLRDRGLPPEDARGIIPLDAMSEVVYTYTYREWEFIFAKRVRNATGKAHPNAIQICSIVENILDSLKELNGRE
;
A
#
# COMPACT_ATOMS: atom_id res chain seq x y z
N MET A 1 -16.12 -12.94 22.03
CA MET A 1 -15.76 -12.76 20.61
C MET A 1 -14.99 -14.00 20.14
N THR A 2 -15.08 -14.36 18.87
CA THR A 2 -14.36 -15.49 18.24
C THR A 2 -13.30 -15.00 17.26
N TYR A 3 -12.53 -15.91 16.66
CA TYR A 3 -11.66 -15.63 15.54
C TYR A 3 -12.04 -16.49 14.32
N ARG A 4 -11.54 -16.11 13.13
CA ARG A 4 -11.63 -16.90 11.90
C ARG A 4 -10.36 -16.80 11.09
N PHE A 5 -9.99 -17.87 10.40
CA PHE A 5 -8.87 -17.84 9.47
C PHE A 5 -9.25 -17.18 8.14
N GLU A 6 -8.29 -16.45 7.60
CA GLU A 6 -8.34 -15.84 6.28
C GLU A 6 -7.05 -16.19 5.51
N GLU A 7 -7.17 -16.34 4.20
CA GLU A 7 -6.00 -16.48 3.34
C GLU A 7 -5.46 -15.09 2.95
N PRO A 8 -4.13 -14.92 2.82
CA PRO A 8 -3.56 -13.68 2.33
C PRO A 8 -3.99 -13.46 0.87
N ARG A 9 -4.33 -12.22 0.54
CA ARG A 9 -4.77 -11.84 -0.81
C ARG A 9 -4.36 -10.42 -1.14
N CYS A 10 -4.36 -10.07 -2.42
CA CYS A 10 -4.17 -8.71 -2.85
C CYS A 10 -5.09 -8.33 -4.01
N GLU A 11 -5.33 -7.02 -4.16
CA GLU A 11 -6.14 -6.41 -5.20
C GLU A 11 -5.32 -5.30 -5.86
N TYR A 12 -5.25 -5.30 -7.19
CA TYR A 12 -4.73 -4.15 -7.93
C TYR A 12 -5.78 -3.04 -7.98
N ILE A 13 -5.37 -1.83 -7.61
CA ILE A 13 -6.22 -0.63 -7.65
C ILE A 13 -5.72 0.27 -8.77
N LYS A 14 -6.38 0.20 -9.93
CA LYS A 14 -6.08 1.10 -11.06
C LYS A 14 -6.51 2.52 -10.71
N GLN A 15 -5.66 3.50 -11.01
CA GLN A 15 -5.99 4.91 -10.88
C GLN A 15 -6.75 5.39 -12.13
N ASN A 16 -8.07 5.46 -12.05
CA ASN A 16 -8.89 6.05 -13.12
C ASN A 16 -9.12 7.56 -12.89
N ASP A 17 -9.22 7.95 -11.62
CA ASP A 17 -9.37 9.34 -11.18
C ASP A 17 -8.55 9.56 -9.90
N ILE A 18 -7.88 10.70 -9.79
CA ILE A 18 -6.98 11.03 -8.67
C ILE A 18 -7.76 11.15 -7.36
N VAL A 19 -8.91 11.81 -7.37
CA VAL A 19 -9.71 12.06 -6.16
C VAL A 19 -10.27 10.76 -5.62
N GLU A 20 -10.84 9.95 -6.50
CA GLU A 20 -11.35 8.62 -6.15
C GLU A 20 -10.25 7.72 -5.61
N HIS A 21 -9.10 7.66 -6.30
CA HIS A 21 -7.98 6.83 -5.93
C HIS A 21 -7.43 7.16 -4.53
N VAL A 22 -7.19 8.45 -4.26
CA VAL A 22 -6.75 8.91 -2.94
C VAL A 22 -7.79 8.63 -1.87
N ALA A 23 -9.08 8.80 -2.18
CA ALA A 23 -10.15 8.50 -1.24
C ALA A 23 -10.24 7.01 -0.89
N ILE A 24 -10.08 6.11 -1.88
CA ILE A 24 -10.02 4.66 -1.67
C ILE A 24 -8.85 4.31 -0.73
N CYS A 25 -7.65 4.83 -1.00
CA CYS A 25 -6.47 4.59 -0.17
C CYS A 25 -6.67 5.12 1.27
N ALA A 26 -7.19 6.33 1.42
CA ALA A 26 -7.39 6.94 2.74
C ALA A 26 -8.43 6.21 3.58
N ARG A 27 -9.50 5.68 2.97
CA ARG A 27 -10.53 4.93 3.70
C ARG A 27 -10.01 3.66 4.33
N THR A 28 -8.96 3.05 3.76
CA THR A 28 -8.29 1.89 4.35
C THR A 28 -7.84 2.16 5.79
N CYS A 29 -7.28 3.35 6.07
CA CYS A 29 -6.77 3.67 7.41
C CYS A 29 -7.86 3.64 8.50
N TYR A 30 -9.10 3.99 8.15
CA TYR A 30 -10.22 4.08 9.09
C TYR A 30 -11.23 2.94 8.91
N ASP A 31 -10.95 2.03 7.99
CA ASP A 31 -11.87 0.94 7.63
C ASP A 31 -13.29 1.46 7.37
N SER A 32 -13.35 2.56 6.64
CA SER A 32 -14.60 3.29 6.38
C SER A 32 -15.09 3.06 4.96
N THR A 33 -16.41 3.11 4.80
CA THR A 33 -17.10 3.09 3.51
C THR A 33 -17.72 4.46 3.24
N GLY A 34 -17.91 4.81 1.97
CA GLY A 34 -18.56 6.06 1.59
C GLY A 34 -18.31 6.43 0.14
N THR A 35 -19.15 7.29 -0.40
CA THR A 35 -19.15 7.73 -1.80
C THR A 35 -18.74 9.19 -1.98
N GLU A 36 -18.61 9.96 -0.90
CA GLU A 36 -18.23 11.38 -0.95
C GLU A 36 -16.70 11.54 -1.12
N ASN A 37 -16.16 11.11 -2.29
CA ASN A 37 -14.73 11.12 -2.56
C ASN A 37 -14.13 12.53 -2.55
N GLN A 38 -14.80 13.49 -3.20
CA GLN A 38 -14.35 14.89 -3.27
C GLN A 38 -14.25 15.52 -1.88
N LYS A 39 -15.28 15.35 -1.04
CA LYS A 39 -15.31 15.89 0.31
C LYS A 39 -14.19 15.32 1.19
N LEU A 40 -13.92 14.00 1.07
CA LEU A 40 -12.81 13.36 1.78
C LEU A 40 -11.47 13.93 1.30
N PHE A 41 -11.25 14.00 0.00
CA PHE A 41 -10.03 14.54 -0.60
C PHE A 41 -9.75 15.99 -0.14
N ASP A 42 -10.76 16.85 -0.16
CA ASP A 42 -10.63 18.24 0.29
C ASP A 42 -10.36 18.32 1.80
N THR A 43 -10.97 17.43 2.58
CA THR A 43 -10.70 17.33 4.03
C THR A 43 -9.26 16.93 4.31
N LEU A 44 -8.71 15.94 3.58
CA LEU A 44 -7.31 15.53 3.71
C LEU A 44 -6.35 16.69 3.39
N LYS A 45 -6.63 17.44 2.31
CA LYS A 45 -5.84 18.61 1.94
C LYS A 45 -5.91 19.71 3.00
N LYS A 46 -7.11 20.01 3.51
CA LYS A 46 -7.35 21.07 4.52
C LYS A 46 -6.69 20.74 5.86
N ARG A 47 -6.72 19.46 6.27
CA ARG A 47 -6.14 19.00 7.55
C ARG A 47 -4.64 18.72 7.47
N GLY A 48 -4.01 18.91 6.31
CA GLY A 48 -2.58 18.63 6.14
C GLY A 48 -2.21 17.13 6.13
N HIS A 49 -3.19 16.24 5.91
CA HIS A 49 -2.94 14.79 5.75
C HIS A 49 -2.37 14.49 4.36
N VAL A 50 -1.29 15.18 4.01
CA VAL A 50 -0.68 15.13 2.66
C VAL A 50 -0.07 13.78 2.32
N SER A 51 0.24 12.93 3.33
CA SER A 51 0.76 11.59 3.09
C SER A 51 -0.16 10.71 2.23
N MET A 52 -1.47 10.90 2.32
CA MET A 52 -2.44 10.19 1.46
C MET A 52 -2.34 10.60 -0.02
N LEU A 53 -1.90 11.84 -0.30
CA LEU A 53 -1.69 12.33 -1.67
C LEU A 53 -0.52 11.61 -2.37
N ARG A 54 0.33 10.86 -1.64
CA ARG A 54 1.41 10.03 -2.19
C ARG A 54 0.87 8.86 -3.01
N HIS A 55 -0.36 8.44 -2.78
CA HIS A 55 -0.98 7.36 -3.54
C HIS A 55 -1.40 7.80 -4.95
N ALA A 56 -1.66 9.07 -5.18
CA ALA A 56 -1.97 9.60 -6.51
C ALA A 56 -0.71 9.66 -7.37
N SER A 57 -0.72 8.98 -8.51
CA SER A 57 0.39 8.95 -9.49
C SER A 57 0.24 10.08 -10.50
N LEU A 58 1.34 10.74 -10.80
CA LEU A 58 1.46 11.77 -11.83
C LEU A 58 2.67 11.46 -12.71
N TYR A 59 2.56 11.73 -14.00
CA TYR A 59 3.57 11.42 -14.99
C TYR A 59 3.85 12.61 -15.90
N TYR A 60 5.13 12.82 -16.17
CA TYR A 60 5.60 13.91 -17.02
C TYR A 60 6.60 13.40 -18.04
N LYS A 61 6.52 13.92 -19.27
CA LYS A 61 7.47 13.65 -20.35
C LYS A 61 8.10 14.96 -20.80
N MET A 62 9.41 15.04 -20.74
CA MET A 62 10.18 16.25 -21.05
C MET A 62 11.17 15.97 -22.18
N PRO A 63 11.33 16.86 -23.17
CA PRO A 63 12.34 16.70 -24.21
C PRO A 63 13.74 16.71 -23.60
N LYS A 64 14.69 15.99 -24.24
CA LYS A 64 16.07 15.90 -23.79
C LYS A 64 16.88 17.13 -24.16
N ILE A 65 16.63 18.25 -23.44
CA ILE A 65 17.34 19.51 -23.56
C ILE A 65 17.96 19.92 -22.23
N GLU A 66 18.99 20.75 -22.27
CA GLU A 66 19.79 21.18 -21.10
C GLU A 66 18.93 21.70 -19.95
N ARG A 67 17.92 22.52 -20.24
CA ARG A 67 17.00 23.04 -19.23
C ARG A 67 16.36 21.96 -18.36
N TRP A 68 15.85 20.89 -18.98
CA TRP A 68 15.19 19.80 -18.24
C TRP A 68 16.19 18.91 -17.55
N PHE A 69 17.37 18.72 -18.14
CA PHE A 69 18.44 17.98 -17.48
C PHE A 69 18.82 18.64 -16.15
N GLU A 70 19.10 19.95 -16.14
CA GLU A 70 19.45 20.68 -14.93
C GLU A 70 18.28 20.73 -13.92
N PHE A 71 17.04 20.90 -14.38
CA PHE A 71 15.86 20.85 -13.52
C PHE A 71 15.71 19.48 -12.82
N LEU A 72 15.81 18.39 -13.54
CA LEU A 72 15.62 17.03 -13.02
C LEU A 72 16.77 16.59 -12.11
N LYS A 73 17.98 17.08 -12.35
CA LYS A 73 19.16 16.79 -11.54
C LYS A 73 18.98 17.14 -10.05
N VAL A 74 18.21 18.19 -9.76
CA VAL A 74 17.87 18.60 -8.39
C VAL A 74 17.07 17.51 -7.65
N PHE A 75 16.30 16.70 -8.37
CA PHE A 75 15.43 15.67 -7.78
C PHE A 75 15.98 14.26 -7.83
N LYS A 76 17.22 14.06 -8.28
CA LYS A 76 17.85 12.74 -8.44
C LYS A 76 17.75 11.84 -7.20
N TYR A 77 17.76 12.44 -6.02
CA TYR A 77 17.69 11.71 -4.74
C TYR A 77 16.39 11.95 -3.98
N CYS A 78 15.39 12.54 -4.62
CA CYS A 78 14.10 12.76 -4.01
C CYS A 78 13.31 11.42 -3.93
N PRO A 79 12.88 10.97 -2.75
CA PRO A 79 12.20 9.68 -2.59
C PRO A 79 10.80 9.64 -3.21
N TYR A 80 10.31 10.78 -3.70
CA TYR A 80 8.97 10.90 -4.31
C TYR A 80 9.01 11.01 -5.84
N VAL A 81 10.20 10.93 -6.42
CA VAL A 81 10.42 11.14 -7.85
C VAL A 81 11.28 10.01 -8.39
N GLU A 82 10.80 9.35 -9.43
CA GLU A 82 11.62 8.48 -10.26
C GLU A 82 11.82 9.14 -11.63
N ILE A 83 13.09 9.28 -12.04
CA ILE A 83 13.48 9.87 -13.31
C ILE A 83 14.10 8.79 -14.16
N ASN A 84 13.55 8.60 -15.36
CA ASN A 84 14.05 7.65 -16.35
C ASN A 84 14.43 8.42 -17.63
N GLU A 85 15.68 8.27 -18.05
CA GLU A 85 16.24 8.88 -19.26
C GLU A 85 16.20 7.87 -20.40
N THR A 86 15.71 8.32 -21.55
CA THR A 86 15.77 7.59 -22.82
C THR A 86 16.62 8.35 -23.84
N ASP A 87 16.75 7.84 -25.06
CA ASP A 87 17.50 8.54 -26.11
C ASP A 87 16.91 9.92 -26.45
N ASP A 88 15.57 10.05 -26.41
CA ASP A 88 14.83 11.23 -26.90
C ASP A 88 14.27 12.11 -25.78
N CYS A 89 14.03 11.59 -24.60
CA CYS A 89 13.30 12.32 -23.56
C CYS A 89 13.59 11.79 -22.14
N PHE A 90 13.10 12.58 -21.17
CA PHE A 90 13.00 12.15 -19.78
C PHE A 90 11.55 11.82 -19.42
N TYR A 91 11.35 10.74 -18.68
CA TYR A 91 10.11 10.45 -17.97
C TYR A 91 10.30 10.71 -16.48
N MET A 92 9.35 11.40 -15.88
CA MET A 92 9.30 11.60 -14.44
C MET A 92 8.01 11.03 -13.89
N SER A 93 8.11 10.04 -13.02
CA SER A 93 7.00 9.46 -12.28
C SER A 93 7.03 9.98 -10.85
N THR A 94 5.91 10.54 -10.39
CA THR A 94 5.82 11.17 -9.08
C THR A 94 4.42 11.07 -8.48
N ASN A 95 4.13 11.85 -7.45
CA ASN A 95 2.86 11.84 -6.75
C ASN A 95 2.31 13.24 -6.48
N MET A 96 1.02 13.30 -6.14
CA MET A 96 0.31 14.56 -5.90
C MET A 96 0.86 15.36 -4.71
N GLN A 97 1.49 14.73 -3.72
CA GLN A 97 2.14 15.48 -2.64
C GLN A 97 3.33 16.27 -3.19
N PHE A 98 4.22 15.63 -3.95
CA PHE A 98 5.37 16.29 -4.56
C PHE A 98 4.93 17.39 -5.54
N TYR A 99 3.88 17.14 -6.34
CA TYR A 99 3.28 18.19 -7.18
C TYR A 99 2.90 19.40 -6.34
N LYS A 100 2.12 19.21 -5.27
CA LYS A 100 1.60 20.30 -4.44
C LYS A 100 2.69 21.06 -3.67
N GLU A 101 3.66 20.35 -3.13
CA GLU A 101 4.68 20.93 -2.25
C GLU A 101 5.86 21.52 -3.00
N VAL A 102 6.15 21.01 -4.21
CA VAL A 102 7.36 21.35 -4.97
C VAL A 102 7.04 21.81 -6.38
N LEU A 103 6.50 20.94 -7.25
CA LEU A 103 6.40 21.23 -8.69
C LEU A 103 5.54 22.46 -8.98
N SER A 104 4.39 22.60 -8.34
CA SER A 104 3.48 23.76 -8.55
C SER A 104 4.05 25.09 -8.08
N LYS A 105 5.16 25.08 -7.31
CA LYS A 105 5.86 26.28 -6.88
C LYS A 105 7.05 26.61 -7.77
N LEU A 106 7.60 25.62 -8.46
CA LEU A 106 8.78 25.77 -9.32
C LEU A 106 8.43 26.04 -10.77
N LEU A 107 7.28 25.52 -11.23
CA LEU A 107 6.84 25.62 -12.63
C LEU A 107 5.42 26.15 -12.70
N PRO A 108 5.12 27.07 -13.66
CA PRO A 108 3.77 27.50 -13.93
C PRO A 108 2.86 26.32 -14.32
N GLU A 109 1.59 26.36 -13.91
CA GLU A 109 0.61 25.30 -14.24
C GLU A 109 0.49 25.06 -15.75
N ALA A 110 0.52 26.13 -16.55
CA ALA A 110 0.47 26.02 -18.00
C ALA A 110 1.67 25.28 -18.61
N GLU A 111 2.83 25.32 -17.95
CA GLU A 111 4.02 24.57 -18.36
C GLU A 111 3.92 23.11 -17.93
N LEU A 112 3.49 22.85 -16.70
CA LEU A 112 3.26 21.50 -16.20
C LEU A 112 2.26 20.75 -17.08
N LYS A 113 1.14 21.37 -17.47
CA LYS A 113 0.14 20.77 -18.37
C LYS A 113 0.69 20.40 -19.76
N LYS A 114 1.73 21.08 -20.24
CA LYS A 114 2.35 20.76 -21.55
C LYS A 114 3.20 19.50 -21.53
N ILE A 115 3.75 19.17 -20.38
CA ILE A 115 4.64 18.00 -20.19
C ILE A 115 3.96 16.85 -19.47
N GLU A 116 2.77 17.07 -18.86
CA GLU A 116 1.97 16.03 -18.23
C GLU A 116 1.44 15.05 -19.27
N ILE A 117 1.54 13.76 -18.96
CA ILE A 117 1.07 12.67 -19.81
C ILE A 117 0.22 11.71 -19.02
N SER A 118 -0.69 11.02 -19.70
CA SER A 118 -1.47 9.93 -19.14
C SER A 118 -0.62 8.66 -18.94
N GLU A 119 -1.03 7.79 -18.01
CA GLU A 119 -0.30 6.58 -17.64
C GLU A 119 -0.06 5.65 -18.83
N ASP A 120 -1.03 5.52 -19.75
CA ASP A 120 -0.93 4.68 -20.95
C ASP A 120 0.24 5.06 -21.87
N LYS A 121 0.65 6.35 -21.87
CA LYS A 121 1.78 6.87 -22.63
C LYS A 121 3.14 6.71 -21.93
N VAL A 122 3.15 6.17 -20.72
CA VAL A 122 4.37 5.91 -19.94
C VAL A 122 4.82 4.47 -20.18
N PRO A 123 6.09 4.20 -20.46
CA PRO A 123 6.61 2.83 -20.49
C PRO A 123 6.26 2.09 -19.19
N TYR A 124 5.87 0.82 -19.32
CA TYR A 124 5.38 0.02 -18.21
C TYR A 124 6.32 0.06 -16.99
N GLU A 125 7.61 -0.05 -17.22
CA GLU A 125 8.66 -0.07 -16.20
C GLU A 125 8.83 1.26 -15.45
N TYR A 126 8.21 2.35 -15.94
CA TYR A 126 8.28 3.68 -15.32
C TYR A 126 6.98 4.06 -14.64
N ARG A 127 5.96 3.17 -14.67
CA ARG A 127 4.66 3.38 -14.02
C ARG A 127 4.72 3.10 -12.53
N ARG A 128 3.72 3.62 -11.84
CA ARG A 128 3.45 3.35 -10.42
C ARG A 128 2.21 2.48 -10.30
N PHE A 129 2.26 1.50 -9.40
CA PHE A 129 1.20 0.52 -9.22
C PHE A 129 0.73 0.53 -7.77
N THR A 130 -0.59 0.53 -7.58
CA THR A 130 -1.22 0.52 -6.26
C THR A 130 -1.83 -0.85 -6.00
N PHE A 131 -1.44 -1.46 -4.87
CA PHE A 131 -2.02 -2.71 -4.42
C PHE A 131 -2.58 -2.57 -3.02
N ARG A 132 -3.80 -3.10 -2.83
CA ARG A 132 -4.37 -3.36 -1.52
C ARG A 132 -4.03 -4.78 -1.13
N ILE A 133 -3.31 -4.93 -0.03
CA ILE A 133 -2.79 -6.19 0.46
C ILE A 133 -3.46 -6.54 1.79
N PHE A 134 -4.00 -7.76 1.89
CA PHE A 134 -4.52 -8.35 3.11
C PHE A 134 -3.53 -9.40 3.59
N THR A 135 -2.87 -9.12 4.70
CA THR A 135 -1.84 -9.96 5.27
C THR A 135 -1.82 -9.82 6.80
N SER A 136 -0.97 -10.56 7.51
CA SER A 136 -0.85 -10.41 8.95
C SER A 136 -0.17 -9.09 9.34
N ILE A 137 -0.43 -8.59 10.54
CA ILE A 137 0.25 -7.41 11.11
C ILE A 137 1.77 -7.61 11.08
N ALA A 138 2.26 -8.83 11.39
CA ALA A 138 3.68 -9.15 11.36
C ALA A 138 4.27 -8.94 9.96
N ILE A 139 3.63 -9.47 8.93
CA ILE A 139 4.09 -9.35 7.54
C ILE A 139 3.94 -7.92 7.01
N ALA A 140 2.85 -7.24 7.35
CA ALA A 140 2.70 -5.82 7.03
C ALA A 140 3.87 -4.98 7.56
N LYS A 141 4.32 -5.21 8.81
CA LYS A 141 5.50 -4.56 9.39
C LYS A 141 6.80 -4.89 8.66
N GLU A 142 6.97 -6.14 8.18
CA GLU A 142 8.13 -6.49 7.37
C GLU A 142 8.14 -5.78 6.00
N LEU A 143 6.98 -5.63 5.36
CA LEU A 143 6.82 -4.90 4.11
C LEU A 143 7.05 -3.40 4.32
N ASN A 144 6.48 -2.83 5.38
CA ASN A 144 6.66 -1.42 5.74
C ASN A 144 8.14 -1.05 5.93
N ARG A 145 8.96 -1.97 6.44
CA ARG A 145 10.40 -1.76 6.64
C ARG A 145 11.20 -1.58 5.35
N VAL A 146 10.75 -2.15 4.24
CA VAL A 146 11.43 -2.05 2.94
C VAL A 146 10.77 -1.05 2.01
N SER A 147 9.71 -0.41 2.47
CA SER A 147 8.90 0.53 1.73
C SER A 147 9.50 1.94 1.70
N PRO A 148 9.36 2.66 0.58
CA PRO A 148 9.68 4.09 0.46
C PRO A 148 8.61 5.04 1.04
N ASN A 149 7.74 4.60 1.94
CA ASN A 149 6.74 5.40 2.68
C ASN A 149 5.45 5.84 1.94
N ASN A 150 5.03 5.11 0.91
CA ASN A 150 3.70 5.33 0.29
C ASN A 150 2.71 4.27 0.80
N ILE A 151 2.34 4.38 2.08
CA ILE A 151 1.60 3.36 2.81
C ILE A 151 0.33 3.96 3.41
N ALA A 152 -0.80 3.27 3.22
CA ALA A 152 -2.03 3.49 3.97
C ALA A 152 -2.43 2.16 4.63
N GLU A 153 -2.22 2.03 5.93
CA GLU A 153 -2.50 0.81 6.68
C GLU A 153 -3.74 1.00 7.56
N ARG A 154 -4.58 -0.04 7.64
CA ARG A 154 -5.74 -0.08 8.52
C ARG A 154 -5.30 0.06 9.98
N SER A 155 -5.83 1.07 10.65
CA SER A 155 -5.40 1.41 12.00
C SER A 155 -6.13 0.57 13.05
N THR A 156 -5.40 -0.18 13.84
CA THR A 156 -5.93 -0.89 15.02
C THR A 156 -6.41 0.05 16.15
N ARG A 157 -6.19 1.37 16.03
CA ARG A 157 -6.74 2.37 16.96
C ARG A 157 -8.23 2.59 16.74
N TYR A 158 -8.67 2.51 15.47
CA TYR A 158 -10.05 2.86 15.08
C TYR A 158 -10.88 1.63 14.72
N VAL A 159 -10.22 0.53 14.36
CA VAL A 159 -10.90 -0.72 14.02
C VAL A 159 -11.29 -1.47 15.28
N ASP A 160 -12.59 -1.71 15.42
CA ASP A 160 -13.17 -2.46 16.52
C ASP A 160 -13.67 -3.81 16.02
N TYR A 161 -12.99 -4.88 16.38
CA TYR A 161 -13.34 -6.24 15.97
C TYR A 161 -14.62 -6.77 16.61
N CYS A 162 -15.16 -6.09 17.64
CA CYS A 162 -16.46 -6.40 18.24
C CYS A 162 -17.65 -5.86 17.43
N ARG A 163 -17.41 -5.00 16.42
CA ARG A 163 -18.48 -4.50 15.56
C ARG A 163 -19.06 -5.60 14.67
N ALA A 164 -20.37 -5.51 14.43
CA ALA A 164 -21.13 -6.51 13.66
C ALA A 164 -20.53 -6.87 12.29
N LYS A 165 -19.84 -5.92 11.63
CA LYS A 165 -19.24 -6.17 10.32
C LYS A 165 -18.10 -7.20 10.36
N TYR A 166 -17.45 -7.42 11.50
CA TYR A 166 -16.36 -8.39 11.63
C TYR A 166 -16.86 -9.76 12.06
N ASN A 167 -17.81 -9.80 12.99
CA ASN A 167 -18.38 -11.02 13.58
C ASN A 167 -17.34 -11.95 14.25
N ALA A 168 -16.06 -11.82 13.91
CA ALA A 168 -14.91 -12.56 14.44
C ALA A 168 -13.61 -11.79 14.15
N MET A 169 -12.56 -11.99 14.95
CA MET A 169 -11.23 -11.45 14.66
C MET A 169 -10.62 -12.20 13.45
N PRO A 170 -10.35 -11.53 12.33
CA PRO A 170 -9.74 -12.20 11.18
C PRO A 170 -8.25 -12.46 11.45
N ILE A 171 -7.82 -13.69 11.26
CA ILE A 171 -6.44 -14.15 11.46
C ILE A 171 -5.91 -14.68 10.14
N ILE A 172 -4.78 -14.18 9.68
CA ILE A 172 -4.10 -14.75 8.51
C ILE A 172 -3.53 -16.11 8.90
N LYS A 173 -3.91 -17.14 8.15
CA LYS A 173 -3.46 -18.50 8.38
C LYS A 173 -1.94 -18.60 8.20
N PRO A 174 -1.19 -19.00 9.25
CA PRO A 174 0.26 -19.16 9.14
C PRO A 174 0.62 -20.30 8.17
N HIS A 175 1.73 -20.15 7.42
CA HIS A 175 2.20 -21.15 6.46
C HIS A 175 2.42 -22.55 7.05
N TRP A 176 2.74 -22.61 8.34
CA TRP A 176 2.99 -23.87 9.06
C TRP A 176 1.72 -24.54 9.60
N PHE A 177 0.56 -23.84 9.58
CA PHE A 177 -0.71 -24.37 10.06
C PHE A 177 -1.33 -25.29 9.00
N LYS A 178 -1.44 -26.58 9.32
CA LYS A 178 -1.93 -27.62 8.39
C LYS A 178 -3.36 -28.10 8.70
N GLY A 179 -3.85 -27.84 9.91
CA GLY A 179 -5.12 -28.40 10.42
C GLY A 179 -5.00 -29.87 10.85
N ASP A 180 -3.81 -30.29 11.26
CA ASP A 180 -3.51 -31.65 11.64
C ASP A 180 -3.71 -31.93 13.14
N ASN A 181 -4.22 -30.96 13.89
CA ASN A 181 -4.44 -31.02 15.35
C ASN A 181 -3.18 -31.35 16.15
N SER A 182 -2.01 -31.04 15.64
CA SER A 182 -0.74 -31.25 16.34
C SER A 182 -0.70 -30.42 17.64
N PRO A 183 0.15 -30.80 18.62
CA PRO A 183 0.27 -30.06 19.88
C PRO A 183 0.61 -28.58 19.67
N LYS A 184 1.41 -28.22 18.65
CA LYS A 184 1.73 -26.82 18.31
C LYS A 184 0.52 -26.06 17.77
N GLU A 185 -0.32 -26.71 16.96
CA GLU A 185 -1.57 -26.11 16.46
C GLU A 185 -2.58 -25.93 17.57
N SER A 186 -2.74 -26.94 18.44
CA SER A 186 -3.64 -26.86 19.59
C SER A 186 -3.25 -25.71 20.54
N ALA A 187 -1.94 -25.54 20.81
CA ALA A 187 -1.45 -24.42 21.61
C ALA A 187 -1.71 -23.08 20.94
N TYR A 188 -1.50 -22.98 19.63
CA TYR A 188 -1.74 -21.77 18.86
C TYR A 188 -3.23 -21.41 18.82
N LEU A 189 -4.11 -22.38 18.56
CA LEU A 189 -5.57 -22.16 18.56
C LEU A 189 -6.06 -21.68 19.92
N GLY A 190 -5.59 -22.29 21.03
CA GLY A 190 -5.92 -21.83 22.38
C GLY A 190 -5.46 -20.41 22.68
N ALA A 191 -4.29 -20.00 22.18
CA ALA A 191 -3.80 -18.64 22.30
C ALA A 191 -4.68 -17.64 21.52
N LEU A 192 -5.09 -17.98 20.29
CA LEU A 192 -5.97 -17.14 19.46
C LEU A 192 -7.37 -17.00 20.10
N GLU A 193 -7.92 -18.10 20.61
CA GLU A 193 -9.22 -18.10 21.29
C GLU A 193 -9.19 -17.19 22.52
N ASN A 194 -8.19 -17.32 23.37
CA ASN A 194 -8.02 -16.46 24.53
C ASN A 194 -7.86 -14.98 24.13
N ALA A 195 -7.03 -14.68 23.13
CA ALA A 195 -6.86 -13.32 22.66
C ALA A 195 -8.20 -12.70 22.17
N ALA A 196 -8.96 -13.47 21.39
CA ALA A 196 -10.27 -13.02 20.89
C ALA A 196 -11.28 -12.81 22.06
N ILE A 197 -11.36 -13.76 23.00
CA ILE A 197 -12.26 -13.67 24.16
C ILE A 197 -11.91 -12.42 24.98
N TYR A 198 -10.64 -12.28 25.39
CA TYR A 198 -10.23 -11.17 26.26
C TYR A 198 -10.27 -9.82 25.56
N TYR A 199 -10.05 -9.74 24.27
CA TYR A 199 -10.32 -8.51 23.52
C TYR A 199 -11.80 -8.11 23.68
N GLY A 200 -12.73 -9.03 23.49
CA GLY A 200 -14.16 -8.80 23.73
C GLY A 200 -14.45 -8.33 25.16
N VAL A 201 -13.89 -9.01 26.17
CA VAL A 201 -14.06 -8.64 27.58
C VAL A 201 -13.55 -7.22 27.88
N LEU A 202 -12.40 -6.83 27.32
CA LEU A 202 -11.87 -5.47 27.50
C LEU A 202 -12.79 -4.43 26.85
N ARG A 203 -13.32 -4.72 25.66
CA ARG A 203 -14.27 -3.84 24.97
C ARG A 203 -15.59 -3.71 25.74
N ASP A 204 -16.12 -4.80 26.26
CA ASP A 204 -17.36 -4.83 27.07
C ASP A 204 -17.20 -4.07 28.40
N ARG A 205 -15.97 -4.01 28.91
CA ARG A 205 -15.61 -3.20 30.11
C ARG A 205 -15.30 -1.74 29.79
N GLY A 206 -15.51 -1.30 28.56
CA GLY A 206 -15.43 0.10 28.15
C GLY A 206 -14.04 0.57 27.69
N LEU A 207 -13.01 -0.32 27.58
CA LEU A 207 -11.74 0.10 26.98
C LEU A 207 -11.93 0.42 25.50
N PRO A 208 -11.40 1.57 25.00
CA PRO A 208 -11.46 1.89 23.58
C PRO A 208 -10.58 0.92 22.77
N PRO A 209 -10.83 0.76 21.45
CA PRO A 209 -10.03 -0.14 20.61
C PRO A 209 -8.53 0.11 20.69
N GLU A 210 -8.11 1.38 20.79
CA GLU A 210 -6.70 1.78 20.87
C GLU A 210 -5.98 1.25 22.12
N ASP A 211 -6.68 0.97 23.19
CA ASP A 211 -6.13 0.39 24.42
C ASP A 211 -6.29 -1.14 24.43
N ALA A 212 -7.45 -1.65 24.01
CA ALA A 212 -7.71 -3.09 23.94
C ALA A 212 -6.81 -3.82 22.93
N ARG A 213 -6.31 -3.14 21.88
CA ARG A 213 -5.47 -3.72 20.82
C ARG A 213 -4.15 -4.36 21.31
N GLY A 214 -3.71 -4.06 22.53
CA GLY A 214 -2.48 -4.62 23.09
C GLY A 214 -2.42 -6.15 23.16
N ILE A 215 -3.58 -6.83 23.10
CA ILE A 215 -3.68 -8.30 23.11
C ILE A 215 -4.00 -8.90 21.74
N ILE A 216 -4.07 -8.10 20.67
CA ILE A 216 -4.29 -8.57 19.31
C ILE A 216 -3.06 -9.35 18.86
N PRO A 217 -3.20 -10.63 18.40
CA PRO A 217 -2.08 -11.40 17.90
C PRO A 217 -1.48 -10.76 16.64
N LEU A 218 -0.17 -10.96 16.44
CA LEU A 218 0.53 -10.45 15.24
C LEU A 218 0.04 -11.09 13.94
N ASP A 219 -0.60 -12.26 14.00
CA ASP A 219 -1.25 -12.89 12.86
C ASP A 219 -2.65 -12.34 12.56
N ALA A 220 -3.17 -11.40 13.38
CA ALA A 220 -4.40 -10.70 13.02
C ALA A 220 -4.23 -9.98 11.67
N MET A 221 -5.28 -10.07 10.85
CA MET A 221 -5.25 -9.50 9.49
C MET A 221 -5.16 -7.99 9.52
N SER A 222 -4.15 -7.45 8.85
CA SER A 222 -4.05 -6.04 8.47
C SER A 222 -4.41 -5.87 6.99
N GLU A 223 -4.96 -4.72 6.65
CA GLU A 223 -5.21 -4.27 5.28
C GLU A 223 -4.30 -3.09 5.03
N VAL A 224 -3.47 -3.18 3.99
CA VAL A 224 -2.47 -2.16 3.68
C VAL A 224 -2.52 -1.82 2.20
N VAL A 225 -2.55 -0.54 1.87
CA VAL A 225 -2.41 -0.07 0.50
C VAL A 225 -1.00 0.48 0.29
N TYR A 226 -0.33 -0.02 -0.74
CA TYR A 226 0.98 0.43 -1.18
C TYR A 226 0.88 0.98 -2.59
N THR A 227 1.57 2.11 -2.86
CA THR A 227 1.71 2.66 -4.21
C THR A 227 3.19 2.89 -4.49
N TYR A 228 3.77 2.10 -5.36
CA TYR A 228 5.18 2.12 -5.68
C TYR A 228 5.42 2.13 -7.18
N THR A 229 6.59 2.62 -7.61
CA THR A 229 7.06 2.43 -8.98
C THR A 229 7.33 0.94 -9.24
N TYR A 230 7.37 0.56 -10.51
CA TYR A 230 7.73 -0.81 -10.90
C TYR A 230 9.08 -1.22 -10.28
N ARG A 231 10.08 -0.33 -10.31
CA ARG A 231 11.41 -0.56 -9.73
C ARG A 231 11.37 -0.78 -8.21
N GLU A 232 10.52 -0.04 -7.50
CA GLU A 232 10.34 -0.22 -6.05
C GLU A 232 9.68 -1.57 -5.73
N TRP A 233 8.72 -2.01 -6.55
CA TRP A 233 8.15 -3.35 -6.44
C TRP A 233 9.18 -4.43 -6.71
N GLU A 234 9.99 -4.30 -7.76
CA GLU A 234 11.09 -5.23 -8.06
C GLU A 234 12.10 -5.34 -6.90
N PHE A 235 12.39 -4.22 -6.23
CA PHE A 235 13.25 -4.23 -5.04
C PHE A 235 12.62 -5.00 -3.88
N ILE A 236 11.30 -4.89 -3.69
CA ILE A 236 10.57 -5.65 -2.67
C ILE A 236 10.60 -7.14 -3.02
N PHE A 237 10.33 -7.52 -4.27
CA PHE A 237 10.37 -8.92 -4.73
C PHE A 237 11.77 -9.53 -4.61
N ALA A 238 12.81 -8.79 -4.96
CA ALA A 238 14.19 -9.24 -4.77
C ALA A 238 14.44 -9.66 -3.32
N LYS A 239 13.93 -8.91 -2.35
CA LYS A 239 14.12 -9.18 -0.91
C LYS A 239 13.15 -10.18 -0.32
N ARG A 240 11.89 -10.19 -0.76
CA ARG A 240 10.80 -10.94 -0.14
C ARG A 240 10.37 -12.19 -0.90
N VAL A 241 10.76 -12.32 -2.16
CA VAL A 241 10.51 -13.52 -2.98
C VAL A 241 11.82 -14.22 -3.30
N ARG A 242 12.82 -13.47 -3.82
CA ARG A 242 14.08 -14.02 -4.35
C ARG A 242 15.21 -14.13 -3.31
N ASN A 243 14.92 -13.79 -2.04
CA ASN A 243 15.87 -13.95 -0.92
C ASN A 243 17.20 -13.17 -1.06
N ALA A 244 17.24 -12.04 -1.75
CA ALA A 244 18.46 -11.29 -2.06
C ALA A 244 19.24 -10.79 -0.80
N THR A 245 18.60 -10.65 0.34
CA THR A 245 19.22 -10.18 1.61
C THR A 245 19.12 -11.21 2.75
N GLY A 246 18.86 -12.46 2.41
CA GLY A 246 18.62 -13.55 3.37
C GLY A 246 17.24 -14.18 3.21
N LYS A 247 17.02 -15.33 3.88
CA LYS A 247 15.77 -16.08 3.77
C LYS A 247 14.58 -15.25 4.25
N ALA A 248 13.65 -14.97 3.34
CA ALA A 248 12.41 -14.29 3.67
C ALA A 248 11.44 -15.21 4.42
N HIS A 249 10.55 -14.61 5.22
CA HIS A 249 9.50 -15.38 5.90
C HIS A 249 8.52 -15.98 4.87
N PRO A 250 8.11 -17.26 4.99
CA PRO A 250 7.24 -17.92 4.00
C PRO A 250 5.93 -17.16 3.72
N ASN A 251 5.28 -16.56 4.74
CA ASN A 251 4.08 -15.77 4.53
C ASN A 251 4.37 -14.46 3.74
N ALA A 252 5.59 -13.89 3.87
CA ALA A 252 6.00 -12.74 3.05
C ALA A 252 6.23 -13.17 1.60
N ILE A 253 6.86 -14.32 1.38
CA ILE A 253 7.02 -14.90 0.03
C ILE A 253 5.64 -15.08 -0.61
N GLN A 254 4.70 -15.71 0.11
CA GLN A 254 3.36 -15.99 -0.39
C GLN A 254 2.67 -14.73 -0.90
N ILE A 255 2.56 -13.70 -0.07
CA ILE A 255 1.83 -12.49 -0.46
C ILE A 255 2.56 -11.66 -1.52
N CYS A 256 3.90 -11.57 -1.46
CA CYS A 256 4.67 -10.85 -2.48
C CYS A 256 4.63 -11.55 -3.84
N SER A 257 4.62 -12.90 -3.88
CA SER A 257 4.46 -13.64 -5.13
C SER A 257 3.08 -13.43 -5.77
N ILE A 258 2.01 -13.24 -4.97
CA ILE A 258 0.70 -12.88 -5.52
C ILE A 258 0.77 -11.51 -6.23
N VAL A 259 1.42 -10.52 -5.60
CA VAL A 259 1.59 -9.19 -6.19
C VAL A 259 2.43 -9.24 -7.46
N GLU A 260 3.56 -9.97 -7.44
CA GLU A 260 4.47 -10.17 -8.58
C GLU A 260 3.72 -10.78 -9.77
N ASN A 261 2.96 -11.86 -9.56
CA ASN A 261 2.16 -12.50 -10.61
C ASN A 261 1.12 -11.57 -11.23
N ILE A 262 0.48 -10.71 -10.44
CA ILE A 262 -0.46 -9.72 -10.96
C ILE A 262 0.27 -8.68 -11.82
N LEU A 263 1.43 -8.18 -11.38
CA LEU A 263 2.24 -7.24 -12.15
C LEU A 263 2.71 -7.84 -13.47
N ASP A 264 3.18 -9.09 -13.47
CA ASP A 264 3.59 -9.78 -14.69
C ASP A 264 2.43 -9.94 -15.67
N SER A 265 1.24 -10.31 -15.17
CA SER A 265 0.02 -10.40 -15.99
C SER A 265 -0.37 -9.05 -16.60
N LEU A 266 -0.27 -7.95 -15.83
CA LEU A 266 -0.52 -6.59 -16.32
C LEU A 266 0.51 -6.18 -17.38
N LYS A 267 1.78 -6.59 -17.25
CA LYS A 267 2.84 -6.33 -18.23
C LYS A 267 2.57 -7.04 -19.55
N GLU A 268 2.17 -8.31 -19.51
CA GLU A 268 1.81 -9.07 -20.71
C GLU A 268 0.62 -8.46 -21.47
N LEU A 269 -0.38 -7.96 -20.75
CA LEU A 269 -1.53 -7.28 -21.36
C LEU A 269 -1.11 -5.99 -22.07
N ASN A 270 -0.22 -5.18 -21.45
CA ASN A 270 0.30 -3.95 -22.06
C ASN A 270 1.24 -4.20 -23.27
N GLY A 271 1.89 -5.34 -23.36
CA GLY A 271 2.76 -5.70 -24.49
C GLY A 271 2.00 -6.22 -25.72
N ARG A 272 0.68 -6.39 -25.62
CA ARG A 272 -0.20 -6.84 -26.73
C ARG A 272 -0.98 -5.69 -27.39
N GLU A 273 -0.92 -4.49 -26.84
CA GLU A 273 -1.45 -3.24 -27.40
C GLU A 273 -0.35 -2.49 -28.17
#